data_0a8fac45eba58daeb667c3719c59504f
#
_entry.id   0a8fac45eba58daeb667c3719c59504f
#
_cell.length_a   1.000
_cell.length_b   1.000
_cell.length_c   1.000
_cell.angle_alpha   90.00
_cell.angle_beta   90.00
_cell.angle_gamma   90.00
#
_symmetry.space_group_name_H-M   'P 1'
#
loop_
_entity.id
_entity.type
_entity.pdbx_description
1 polymer ?
#
loop_
_entity_poly.entity_id
_entity_poly.type
_entity_poly.pdbx_seq_one_letter_code
_entity_poly.pdbx_strand_id
1 'polypeptide(L)'
;VPEDRVLRLTLDIVRGLDAAWNAGLMHRDIKPANVLLSPDGVAKIVDFGLSLLHSESDMEREIWVTPYYAAPETLLRGEEDFRTDMYALGATMYHLLAGAPPRVDASQSSDILLENKKNLPLLEQVVNDISPMTCFIVDRLMAFNKEDRFSSYPELMDAVEQAQEEYARAMQESGL
;
A
#
# COMPACT_ATOMS: atom_id res chain seq x y z
N VAL A 1 6.58 -1.98 13.31
CA VAL A 1 5.77 -3.21 13.50
C VAL A 1 6.59 -4.38 13.00
N PRO A 2 6.61 -5.54 13.69
CA PRO A 2 7.33 -6.73 13.23
C PRO A 2 6.88 -7.18 11.82
N GLU A 3 7.81 -7.68 11.02
CA GLU A 3 7.59 -8.02 9.61
C GLU A 3 6.47 -9.07 9.43
N ASP A 4 6.52 -10.15 10.21
CA ASP A 4 5.51 -11.22 10.16
C ASP A 4 4.09 -10.70 10.42
N ARG A 5 3.98 -9.73 11.32
CA ARG A 5 2.71 -9.09 11.62
C ARG A 5 2.25 -8.20 10.45
N VAL A 6 3.15 -7.43 9.85
CA VAL A 6 2.81 -6.60 8.68
C VAL A 6 2.35 -7.49 7.52
N LEU A 7 3.03 -8.59 7.24
CA LEU A 7 2.62 -9.52 6.18
C LEU A 7 1.22 -10.12 6.44
N ARG A 8 0.90 -10.51 7.69
CA ARG A 8 -0.44 -11.00 8.04
C ARG A 8 -1.51 -9.94 7.82
N LEU A 9 -1.29 -8.72 8.34
CA LEU A 9 -2.21 -7.60 8.18
C LEU A 9 -2.41 -7.26 6.69
N THR A 10 -1.34 -7.30 5.91
CA THR A 10 -1.39 -7.06 4.47
C THR A 10 -2.28 -8.07 3.76
N LEU A 11 -2.15 -9.35 4.07
CA LEU A 11 -2.97 -10.39 3.46
C LEU A 11 -4.46 -10.20 3.74
N ASP A 12 -4.82 -9.85 4.97
CA ASP A 12 -6.21 -9.54 5.35
C ASP A 12 -6.74 -8.33 4.56
N ILE A 13 -5.93 -7.28 4.44
CA ILE A 13 -6.27 -6.07 3.69
C ILE A 13 -6.48 -6.38 2.22
N VAL A 14 -5.56 -7.13 1.60
CA VAL A 14 -5.64 -7.49 0.17
C VAL A 14 -6.90 -8.29 -0.12
N ARG A 15 -7.28 -9.23 0.75
CA ARG A 15 -8.54 -9.98 0.61
C ARG A 15 -9.77 -9.06 0.64
N GLY A 16 -9.75 -8.05 1.51
CA GLY A 16 -10.80 -7.04 1.57
C GLY A 16 -10.86 -6.17 0.31
N LEU A 17 -9.70 -5.76 -0.20
CA LEU A 17 -9.60 -4.96 -1.43
C LEU A 17 -10.03 -5.74 -2.67
N ASP A 18 -9.66 -7.02 -2.77
CA ASP A 18 -10.09 -7.89 -3.85
C ASP A 18 -11.62 -8.06 -3.87
N ALA A 19 -12.22 -8.30 -2.71
CA ALA A 19 -13.67 -8.37 -2.59
C ALA A 19 -14.36 -7.05 -2.97
N ALA A 20 -13.81 -5.91 -2.55
CA ALA A 20 -14.33 -4.59 -2.91
C ALA A 20 -14.23 -4.34 -4.42
N TRP A 21 -13.08 -4.63 -5.02
CA TRP A 21 -12.86 -4.47 -6.46
C TRP A 21 -13.81 -5.35 -7.29
N ASN A 22 -14.02 -6.61 -6.89
CA ASN A 22 -14.98 -7.50 -7.54
C ASN A 22 -16.45 -7.01 -7.40
N ALA A 23 -16.72 -6.19 -6.40
CA ALA A 23 -18.01 -5.49 -6.24
C ALA A 23 -18.07 -4.13 -6.96
N GLY A 24 -17.02 -3.74 -7.72
CA GLY A 24 -16.96 -2.49 -8.46
C GLY A 24 -16.53 -1.28 -7.60
N LEU A 25 -15.90 -1.51 -6.45
CA LEU A 25 -15.50 -0.44 -5.52
C LEU A 25 -13.98 -0.33 -5.43
N MET A 26 -13.48 0.89 -5.32
CA MET A 26 -12.13 1.24 -4.92
C MET A 26 -12.18 1.94 -3.56
N HIS A 27 -11.15 1.76 -2.74
CA HIS A 27 -11.10 2.40 -1.42
C HIS A 27 -10.65 3.87 -1.50
N ARG A 28 -9.55 4.14 -2.22
CA ARG A 28 -8.96 5.46 -2.48
C ARG A 28 -8.36 6.22 -1.29
N ASP A 29 -8.44 5.69 -0.09
CA ASP A 29 -7.87 6.33 1.12
C ASP A 29 -7.24 5.28 2.06
N ILE A 30 -6.43 4.37 1.51
CA ILE A 30 -5.72 3.36 2.29
C ILE A 30 -4.55 4.04 3.00
N LYS A 31 -4.54 3.92 4.32
CA LYS A 31 -3.51 4.41 5.22
C LYS A 31 -3.65 3.72 6.57
N PRO A 32 -2.63 3.74 7.44
CA PRO A 32 -2.71 3.07 8.75
C PRO A 32 -3.92 3.48 9.59
N ALA A 33 -4.34 4.75 9.52
CA ALA A 33 -5.50 5.25 10.27
C ALA A 33 -6.84 4.60 9.87
N ASN A 34 -6.93 4.07 8.65
CA ASN A 34 -8.12 3.41 8.11
C ASN A 34 -8.04 1.87 8.19
N VAL A 35 -7.08 1.35 8.92
CA VAL A 35 -6.95 -0.09 9.21
C VAL A 35 -7.27 -0.33 10.67
N LEU A 36 -8.35 -1.03 10.94
CA LEU A 36 -8.74 -1.45 12.28
C LEU A 36 -8.41 -2.92 12.50
N LEU A 37 -8.05 -3.26 13.74
CA LEU A 37 -7.87 -4.63 14.16
C LEU A 37 -9.11 -5.10 14.93
N SER A 38 -9.67 -6.23 14.52
CA SER A 38 -10.70 -6.92 15.29
C SER A 38 -10.10 -7.52 16.58
N PRO A 39 -10.92 -7.91 17.56
CA PRO A 39 -10.43 -8.51 18.81
C PRO A 39 -9.60 -9.77 18.60
N ASP A 40 -9.83 -10.52 17.53
CA ASP A 40 -9.10 -11.71 17.10
C ASP A 40 -7.86 -11.38 16.23
N GLY A 41 -7.55 -10.08 16.06
CA GLY A 41 -6.32 -9.62 15.39
C GLY A 41 -6.38 -9.56 13.87
N VAL A 42 -7.56 -9.74 13.27
CA VAL A 42 -7.78 -9.62 11.82
C VAL A 42 -7.86 -8.15 11.40
N ALA A 43 -7.11 -7.78 10.36
CA ALA A 43 -7.16 -6.42 9.84
C ALA A 43 -8.41 -6.19 8.98
N LYS A 44 -9.06 -5.07 9.17
CA LYS A 44 -10.22 -4.62 8.39
C LYS A 44 -9.99 -3.19 7.93
N ILE A 45 -10.24 -2.95 6.63
CA ILE A 45 -10.25 -1.61 6.09
C ILE A 45 -11.60 -0.97 6.40
N VAL A 46 -11.55 0.25 6.87
CA VAL A 46 -12.73 1.07 7.17
C VAL A 46 -12.69 2.37 6.38
N ASP A 47 -13.84 3.07 6.35
CA ASP A 47 -13.98 4.38 5.73
C ASP A 47 -13.84 4.37 4.20
N PHE A 48 -14.79 3.68 3.55
CA PHE A 48 -15.00 3.73 2.10
C PHE A 48 -15.70 5.02 1.63
N GLY A 49 -15.74 6.07 2.47
CA GLY A 49 -16.49 7.31 2.18
C GLY A 49 -16.10 8.02 0.89
N LEU A 50 -14.84 7.90 0.44
CA LEU A 50 -14.38 8.46 -0.83
C LEU A 50 -14.67 7.55 -2.04
N SER A 51 -14.99 6.27 -1.82
CA SER A 51 -15.22 5.28 -2.87
C SER A 51 -16.56 5.46 -3.60
N LEU A 52 -17.55 6.04 -2.94
CA LEU A 52 -18.93 6.18 -3.45
C LEU A 52 -19.14 7.40 -4.35
N LEU A 53 -18.15 8.27 -4.50
CA LEU A 53 -18.28 9.54 -5.23
C LEU A 53 -17.95 9.43 -6.73
N HIS A 54 -18.04 8.25 -7.32
CA HIS A 54 -17.74 8.04 -8.74
C HIS A 54 -18.80 8.57 -9.72
N SER A 55 -19.93 9.09 -9.26
CA SER A 55 -21.04 9.49 -10.13
C SER A 55 -21.26 10.99 -10.32
N GLU A 56 -20.55 11.88 -9.64
CA GLU A 56 -20.76 13.31 -9.78
C GLU A 56 -19.45 14.10 -9.92
N SER A 57 -19.30 14.69 -11.12
CA SER A 57 -18.43 15.80 -11.55
C SER A 57 -17.03 15.90 -10.90
N ASP A 58 -16.02 15.47 -11.66
CA ASP A 58 -14.59 15.58 -11.37
C ASP A 58 -14.04 17.01 -11.20
N MET A 59 -14.86 18.03 -11.13
CA MET A 59 -14.42 19.42 -11.18
C MET A 59 -14.20 20.11 -9.83
N GLU A 60 -14.60 19.51 -8.70
CA GLU A 60 -14.47 20.14 -7.38
C GLU A 60 -13.81 19.24 -6.32
N ARG A 61 -13.08 18.20 -6.72
CA ARG A 61 -12.27 17.44 -5.76
C ARG A 61 -11.08 18.27 -5.31
N GLU A 62 -11.23 19.02 -4.23
CA GLU A 62 -10.09 19.31 -3.37
C GLU A 62 -9.51 17.96 -2.95
N ILE A 63 -8.29 17.66 -3.43
CA ILE A 63 -7.62 16.40 -3.13
C ILE A 63 -7.24 16.41 -1.65
N TRP A 64 -8.16 15.98 -0.78
CA TRP A 64 -7.88 15.68 0.62
C TRP A 64 -7.12 14.34 0.75
N VAL A 65 -6.15 14.13 -0.13
CA VAL A 65 -5.34 12.93 -0.12
C VAL A 65 -4.12 13.22 0.74
N THR A 66 -3.85 12.36 1.70
CA THR A 66 -2.59 12.43 2.44
C THR A 66 -1.45 12.12 1.45
N PRO A 67 -0.59 13.09 1.08
CA PRO A 67 0.34 12.96 -0.05
C PRO A 67 1.29 11.77 0.04
N TYR A 68 1.54 11.30 1.27
CA TYR A 68 2.43 10.16 1.53
C TYR A 68 1.94 8.86 0.90
N TYR A 69 0.61 8.62 0.90
CA TYR A 69 -0.01 7.38 0.43
C TYR A 69 -0.62 7.51 -0.96
N ALA A 70 -0.76 8.74 -1.49
CA ALA A 70 -1.33 8.99 -2.79
C ALA A 70 -0.46 8.39 -3.91
N ALA A 71 -1.09 7.67 -4.84
CA ALA A 71 -0.41 7.18 -6.02
C ALA A 71 -0.02 8.32 -6.97
N PRO A 72 1.04 8.18 -7.78
CA PRO A 72 1.41 9.18 -8.77
C PRO A 72 0.27 9.55 -9.71
N GLU A 73 -0.50 8.58 -10.20
CA GLU A 73 -1.64 8.80 -11.09
C GLU A 73 -2.74 9.64 -10.43
N THR A 74 -2.94 9.53 -9.11
CA THR A 74 -3.87 10.39 -8.36
C THR A 74 -3.42 11.85 -8.39
N LEU A 75 -2.11 12.11 -8.19
CA LEU A 75 -1.55 13.46 -8.24
C LEU A 75 -1.57 14.04 -9.66
N LEU A 76 -1.42 13.18 -10.67
CA LEU A 76 -1.51 13.54 -12.09
C LEU A 76 -2.94 13.72 -12.58
N ARG A 77 -3.95 13.44 -11.75
CA ARG A 77 -5.37 13.40 -12.15
C ARG A 77 -5.60 12.46 -13.35
N GLY A 78 -4.85 11.37 -13.39
CA GLY A 78 -4.96 10.32 -14.38
C GLY A 78 -6.05 9.30 -14.04
N GLU A 79 -6.16 8.30 -14.91
CA GLU A 79 -7.10 7.19 -14.67
C GLU A 79 -6.64 6.33 -13.49
N GLU A 80 -7.52 6.16 -12.53
CA GLU A 80 -7.34 5.30 -11.37
C GLU A 80 -8.00 3.95 -11.57
N ASP A 81 -7.36 2.90 -11.09
CA ASP A 81 -7.88 1.54 -11.01
C ASP A 81 -7.41 0.86 -9.70
N PHE A 82 -7.67 -0.42 -9.53
CA PHE A 82 -7.28 -1.17 -8.33
C PHE A 82 -5.78 -1.03 -7.97
N ARG A 83 -4.91 -0.75 -8.93
CA ARG A 83 -3.47 -0.55 -8.72
C ARG A 83 -3.17 0.76 -8.00
N THR A 84 -4.09 1.73 -8.00
CA THR A 84 -4.01 2.94 -7.18
C THR A 84 -4.11 2.59 -5.69
N ASP A 85 -5.04 1.71 -5.32
CA ASP A 85 -5.14 1.20 -3.94
C ASP A 85 -3.91 0.34 -3.57
N MET A 86 -3.33 -0.39 -4.52
CA MET A 86 -2.07 -1.13 -4.30
C MET A 86 -0.91 -0.21 -3.92
N TYR A 87 -0.76 0.95 -4.56
CA TYR A 87 0.28 1.91 -4.18
C TYR A 87 0.09 2.39 -2.74
N ALA A 88 -1.12 2.77 -2.37
CA ALA A 88 -1.43 3.22 -1.02
C ALA A 88 -1.21 2.10 0.03
N LEU A 89 -1.48 0.85 -0.32
CA LEU A 89 -1.15 -0.31 0.51
C LEU A 89 0.37 -0.47 0.67
N GLY A 90 1.15 -0.34 -0.40
CA GLY A 90 2.61 -0.37 -0.35
C GLY A 90 3.17 0.72 0.56
N ALA A 91 2.68 1.95 0.44
CA ALA A 91 3.05 3.06 1.32
C ALA A 91 2.64 2.83 2.79
N THR A 92 1.52 2.14 3.02
CA THR A 92 1.08 1.72 4.35
C THR A 92 2.01 0.66 4.94
N MET A 93 2.38 -0.37 4.17
CA MET A 93 3.38 -1.38 4.57
C MET A 93 4.73 -0.74 4.90
N TYR A 94 5.21 0.14 4.02
CA TYR A 94 6.44 0.91 4.24
C TYR A 94 6.38 1.65 5.58
N HIS A 95 5.30 2.38 5.86
CA HIS A 95 5.13 3.11 7.11
C HIS A 95 5.15 2.17 8.33
N LEU A 96 4.48 1.04 8.27
CA LEU A 96 4.44 0.08 9.38
C LEU A 96 5.80 -0.57 9.66
N LEU A 97 6.59 -0.82 8.61
CA LEU A 97 7.92 -1.42 8.71
C LEU A 97 8.99 -0.40 9.10
N ALA A 98 8.99 0.77 8.48
CA ALA A 98 9.99 1.82 8.71
C ALA A 98 9.68 2.71 9.93
N GLY A 99 8.46 2.66 10.47
CA GLY A 99 8.02 3.51 11.58
C GLY A 99 7.64 4.95 11.18
N ALA A 100 7.74 5.28 9.89
CA ALA A 100 7.36 6.56 9.32
C ALA A 100 6.90 6.38 7.85
N PRO A 101 6.00 7.23 7.34
CA PRO A 101 5.57 7.15 5.95
C PRO A 101 6.74 7.46 5.00
N PRO A 102 6.63 7.04 3.72
CA PRO A 102 7.59 7.44 2.70
C PRO A 102 7.70 8.97 2.66
N ARG A 103 8.92 9.49 2.81
CA ARG A 103 9.12 10.94 2.91
C ARG A 103 8.88 11.62 1.57
N VAL A 104 7.81 12.38 1.50
CA VAL A 104 7.55 13.39 0.47
C VAL A 104 7.29 14.70 1.20
N ASP A 105 7.81 15.80 0.68
CA ASP A 105 7.51 17.11 1.25
C ASP A 105 6.08 17.53 0.82
N ALA A 106 5.13 17.29 1.71
CA ALA A 106 3.72 17.54 1.48
C ALA A 106 3.36 19.04 1.28
N SER A 107 4.30 19.94 1.58
CA SER A 107 4.10 21.40 1.39
C SER A 107 4.43 21.87 -0.03
N GLN A 108 4.92 20.98 -0.88
CA GLN A 108 5.41 21.29 -2.22
C GLN A 108 4.31 21.17 -3.30
N SER A 109 4.61 21.74 -4.47
CA SER A 109 3.76 21.59 -5.65
C SER A 109 3.63 20.13 -6.10
N SER A 110 2.58 19.81 -6.86
CA SER A 110 2.37 18.45 -7.41
C SER A 110 3.58 17.94 -8.20
N ASP A 111 4.28 18.80 -8.93
CA ASP A 111 5.45 18.42 -9.73
C ASP A 111 6.61 17.96 -8.84
N ILE A 112 6.86 18.65 -7.73
CA ILE A 112 7.90 18.27 -6.76
C ILE A 112 7.50 16.99 -6.02
N LEU A 113 6.24 16.84 -5.67
CA LEU A 113 5.73 15.60 -5.07
C LEU A 113 5.93 14.40 -6.00
N LEU A 114 5.65 14.56 -7.28
CA LEU A 114 5.86 13.52 -8.28
C LEU A 114 7.35 13.17 -8.44
N GLU A 115 8.24 14.17 -8.47
CA GLU A 115 9.68 13.92 -8.53
C GLU A 115 10.19 13.20 -7.28
N ASN A 116 9.70 13.58 -6.10
CA ASN A 116 10.01 12.88 -4.86
C ASN A 116 9.56 11.41 -4.91
N LYS A 117 8.37 11.13 -5.48
CA LYS A 117 7.87 9.75 -5.61
C LYS A 117 8.68 8.89 -6.58
N LYS A 118 9.28 9.47 -7.60
CA LYS A 118 10.21 8.75 -8.48
C LYS A 118 11.51 8.34 -7.78
N ASN A 119 11.92 9.12 -6.77
CA ASN A 119 13.21 9.00 -6.09
C ASN A 119 13.06 8.52 -4.63
N LEU A 120 11.96 7.83 -4.30
CA LEU A 120 11.80 7.25 -2.96
C LEU A 120 12.89 6.20 -2.71
N PRO A 121 13.48 6.18 -1.49
CA PRO A 121 14.43 5.14 -1.15
C PRO A 121 13.72 3.78 -1.10
N LEU A 122 14.40 2.74 -1.60
CA LEU A 122 13.94 1.37 -1.48
C LEU A 122 13.82 0.98 0.00
N LEU A 123 12.92 0.05 0.31
CA LEU A 123 12.67 -0.33 1.70
C LEU A 123 13.94 -0.87 2.39
N GLU A 124 14.77 -1.65 1.70
CA GLU A 124 16.03 -2.18 2.22
C GLU A 124 17.06 -1.11 2.61
N GLN A 125 16.92 0.12 2.09
CA GLN A 125 17.80 1.24 2.43
C GLN A 125 17.40 1.95 3.74
N VAL A 126 16.20 1.69 4.23
CA VAL A 126 15.63 2.38 5.42
C VAL A 126 15.30 1.43 6.56
N VAL A 127 15.14 0.14 6.29
CA VAL A 127 14.83 -0.89 7.29
C VAL A 127 15.93 -1.94 7.28
N ASN A 128 16.58 -2.13 8.42
CA ASN A 128 17.55 -3.21 8.59
C ASN A 128 16.84 -4.55 8.87
N ASP A 129 17.47 -5.64 8.48
CA ASP A 129 17.02 -7.01 8.77
C ASP A 129 15.60 -7.32 8.26
N ILE A 130 15.24 -6.76 7.12
CA ILE A 130 14.00 -7.04 6.39
C ILE A 130 14.22 -8.12 5.34
N SER A 131 13.26 -9.03 5.14
CA SER A 131 13.41 -10.08 4.14
C SER A 131 13.37 -9.53 2.71
N PRO A 132 14.16 -10.12 1.77
CA PRO A 132 14.18 -9.66 0.39
C PRO A 132 12.82 -9.71 -0.29
N MET A 133 12.00 -10.73 0.04
CA MET A 133 10.66 -10.86 -0.56
C MET A 133 9.70 -9.76 -0.08
N THR A 134 9.79 -9.35 1.18
CA THR A 134 9.01 -8.22 1.69
C THR A 134 9.45 -6.90 1.04
N CYS A 135 10.75 -6.68 0.86
CA CYS A 135 11.26 -5.53 0.11
C CYS A 135 10.70 -5.52 -1.31
N PHE A 136 10.80 -6.65 -2.03
CA PHE A 136 10.28 -6.78 -3.38
C PHE A 136 8.79 -6.43 -3.47
N ILE A 137 7.96 -6.92 -2.53
CA ILE A 137 6.52 -6.64 -2.51
C ILE A 137 6.26 -5.14 -2.34
N VAL A 138 6.88 -4.51 -1.34
CA VAL A 138 6.68 -3.09 -1.06
C VAL A 138 7.14 -2.22 -2.23
N ASP A 139 8.34 -2.47 -2.76
CA ASP A 139 8.91 -1.69 -3.85
C ASP A 139 8.07 -1.83 -5.13
N ARG A 140 7.57 -3.04 -5.42
CA ARG A 140 6.68 -3.28 -6.57
C ARG A 140 5.31 -2.63 -6.40
N LEU A 141 4.71 -2.68 -5.21
CA LEU A 141 3.46 -1.97 -4.92
C LEU A 141 3.62 -0.45 -5.11
N MET A 142 4.78 0.10 -4.74
CA MET A 142 5.07 1.52 -4.81
C MET A 142 5.74 1.94 -6.13
N ALA A 143 5.79 1.08 -7.15
CA ALA A 143 6.30 1.45 -8.45
C ALA A 143 5.60 2.69 -9.00
N PHE A 144 6.37 3.62 -9.57
CA PHE A 144 5.85 4.90 -10.06
C PHE A 144 4.77 4.70 -11.13
N ASN A 145 5.08 3.85 -12.14
CA ASN A 145 4.10 3.49 -13.15
C ASN A 145 3.21 2.35 -12.62
N LYS A 146 1.91 2.51 -12.71
CA LYS A 146 0.97 1.49 -12.23
C LYS A 146 1.08 0.15 -12.98
N GLU A 147 1.56 0.18 -14.23
CA GLU A 147 1.80 -1.02 -15.05
C GLU A 147 2.92 -1.91 -14.50
N ASP A 148 3.84 -1.35 -13.73
CA ASP A 148 4.95 -2.09 -13.09
C ASP A 148 4.54 -2.73 -11.76
N ARG A 149 3.34 -2.43 -11.24
CA ARG A 149 2.78 -3.03 -10.03
C ARG A 149 2.23 -4.43 -10.31
N PHE A 150 1.63 -5.07 -9.30
CA PHE A 150 0.97 -6.36 -9.49
C PHE A 150 -0.23 -6.23 -10.44
N SER A 151 -0.42 -7.26 -11.26
CA SER A 151 -1.47 -7.27 -12.29
C SER A 151 -2.86 -7.61 -11.75
N SER A 152 -2.93 -8.17 -10.55
CA SER A 152 -4.17 -8.54 -9.86
C SER A 152 -3.95 -8.68 -8.36
N TYR A 153 -5.04 -8.64 -7.58
CA TYR A 153 -4.98 -8.97 -6.15
C TYR A 153 -4.61 -10.43 -5.88
N PRO A 154 -5.09 -11.43 -6.64
CA PRO A 154 -4.58 -12.80 -6.49
C PRO A 154 -3.07 -12.93 -6.65
N GLU A 155 -2.45 -12.27 -7.65
CA GLU A 155 -0.98 -12.27 -7.81
C GLU A 155 -0.29 -11.67 -6.57
N LEU A 156 -0.83 -10.59 -6.01
CA LEU A 156 -0.30 -9.98 -4.79
C LEU A 156 -0.47 -10.91 -3.58
N MET A 157 -1.62 -11.57 -3.43
CA MET A 157 -1.85 -12.53 -2.34
C MET A 157 -0.83 -13.67 -2.38
N ASP A 158 -0.58 -14.27 -3.54
CA ASP A 158 0.42 -15.32 -3.72
C ASP A 158 1.81 -14.84 -3.29
N ALA A 159 2.20 -13.62 -3.65
CA ALA A 159 3.47 -13.04 -3.27
C ALA A 159 3.58 -12.82 -1.75
N VAL A 160 2.53 -12.35 -1.10
CA VAL A 160 2.49 -12.14 0.36
C VAL A 160 2.54 -13.47 1.10
N GLU A 161 1.81 -14.50 0.65
CA GLU A 161 1.84 -15.85 1.23
C GLU A 161 3.23 -16.46 1.09
N GLN A 162 3.88 -16.31 -0.07
CA GLN A 162 5.27 -16.74 -0.25
C GLN A 162 6.22 -16.03 0.73
N ALA A 163 6.07 -14.71 0.92
CA ALA A 163 6.90 -13.96 1.87
C ALA A 163 6.71 -14.47 3.32
N GLN A 164 5.48 -14.81 3.72
CA GLN A 164 5.20 -15.39 5.03
C GLN A 164 5.90 -16.75 5.22
N GLU A 165 5.86 -17.62 4.21
CA GLU A 165 6.50 -18.92 4.25
C GLU A 165 8.04 -18.80 4.31
N GLU A 166 8.63 -17.90 3.52
CA GLU A 166 10.07 -17.65 3.53
C GLU A 166 10.54 -17.09 4.87
N TYR A 167 9.80 -16.13 5.42
CA TYR A 167 10.08 -15.58 6.74
C TYR A 167 10.02 -16.64 7.83
N ALA A 168 8.97 -17.47 7.85
CA ALA A 168 8.81 -18.53 8.84
C ALA A 168 9.96 -19.57 8.77
N ARG A 169 10.41 -19.94 7.56
CA ARG A 169 11.56 -20.83 7.37
C ARG A 169 12.86 -20.22 7.91
N ALA A 170 13.13 -18.96 7.57
CA ALA A 170 14.32 -18.26 8.04
C ALA A 170 14.39 -18.16 9.58
N MET A 171 13.25 -17.93 10.23
CA MET A 171 13.15 -17.89 11.70
C MET A 171 13.43 -19.26 12.33
N GLN A 172 12.93 -20.35 11.74
CA GLN A 172 13.20 -21.72 12.22
C GLN A 172 14.68 -22.09 12.08
N GLU A 173 15.33 -21.71 10.98
CA GLU A 173 16.76 -21.97 10.73
C GLU A 173 17.66 -21.14 11.66
N SER A 174 17.22 -19.96 12.07
CA SER A 174 17.96 -19.07 12.99
C SER A 174 17.80 -19.47 14.46
N GLY A 175 16.96 -20.44 14.79
CA GLY A 175 16.74 -20.92 16.15
C GLY A 175 16.04 -19.92 17.08
N LEU A 176 15.33 -18.96 16.52
CA LEU A 176 14.55 -17.93 17.22
C LEU A 176 13.06 -18.29 17.27
#